data_7ebc34702e004d72cad51451f93a7246
#
_entry.id   7ebc34702e004d72cad51451f93a7246
#
_cell.length_a   1.000
_cell.length_b   1.000
_cell.length_c   1.000
_cell.angle_alpha   90.00
_cell.angle_beta   90.00
_cell.angle_gamma   90.00
#
_symmetry.space_group_name_H-M   'P 1'
#
loop_
_entity.id
_entity.type
_entity.pdbx_description
1 polymer ?
#
loop_
_entity_poly.entity_id
_entity_poly.type
_entity_poly.pdbx_seq_one_letter_code
_entity_poly.pdbx_strand_id
1 'polypeptide(L)'
;MRKPIIAGNWKMNKTPAEAAQLVKDLAPLVADASCDVVVCTPAVNFTAVAEAIKGTNIKLGAQNMHWKESGAYTGELSADMLKACGVEYVVLGHSERRQYFGETDATVNLRTVAAVKAGLTPIVCVGEKKEEREAGYTNALVVYQTLIALTGLTAEQVAKDVVIAYEPVWAIGTGLTATDEQANETIGVIREGIRSVYGDAADEVRIQYGGSMNPKNAKGLMAQPEIDGGLIGGASLKAEDFSKVVGFDK
;
A
#
# COMPACT_ATOMS: atom_id res chain seq x y z
N MET A 1 19.93 1.74 -3.48
CA MET A 1 18.88 0.70 -3.60
C MET A 1 17.76 1.11 -2.65
N ARG A 2 16.51 1.15 -3.09
CA ARG A 2 15.34 1.48 -2.27
C ARG A 2 15.11 0.37 -1.24
N LYS A 3 14.81 0.75 0.03
CA LYS A 3 14.47 -0.22 1.07
C LYS A 3 13.11 -0.86 0.75
N PRO A 4 12.99 -2.19 0.65
CA PRO A 4 11.71 -2.83 0.36
C PRO A 4 10.66 -2.59 1.45
N ILE A 5 9.37 -2.67 1.07
CA ILE A 5 8.24 -2.55 1.98
C ILE A 5 7.19 -3.64 1.70
N ILE A 6 6.88 -4.45 2.68
CA ILE A 6 5.83 -5.47 2.62
C ILE A 6 4.69 -5.06 3.54
N ALA A 7 3.57 -4.66 2.94
CA ALA A 7 2.39 -4.18 3.65
C ALA A 7 1.23 -5.18 3.53
N GLY A 8 0.70 -5.64 4.65
CA GLY A 8 -0.47 -6.52 4.69
C GLY A 8 -1.75 -5.70 4.75
N ASN A 9 -2.54 -5.69 3.69
CA ASN A 9 -3.88 -5.13 3.69
C ASN A 9 -4.88 -6.20 4.14
N TRP A 10 -5.33 -6.12 5.38
CA TRP A 10 -6.26 -7.11 5.95
C TRP A 10 -7.69 -6.95 5.44
N LYS A 11 -7.98 -5.85 4.75
CA LYS A 11 -9.34 -5.54 4.27
C LYS A 11 -10.33 -5.61 5.44
N MET A 12 -11.55 -6.11 5.22
CA MET A 12 -12.58 -6.23 6.26
C MET A 12 -12.46 -7.60 6.97
N ASN A 13 -11.36 -7.81 7.70
CA ASN A 13 -11.11 -9.04 8.44
C ASN A 13 -10.52 -8.76 9.82
N LYS A 14 -10.68 -9.72 10.72
CA LYS A 14 -10.17 -9.77 12.10
C LYS A 14 -10.92 -8.84 13.07
N THR A 15 -11.33 -9.44 14.16
CA THR A 15 -11.73 -8.73 15.39
C THR A 15 -10.48 -8.26 16.14
N PRO A 16 -10.59 -7.34 17.12
CA PRO A 16 -9.42 -6.87 17.89
C PRO A 16 -8.61 -7.98 18.55
N ALA A 17 -9.26 -9.01 19.09
CA ALA A 17 -8.57 -10.14 19.72
C ALA A 17 -7.79 -10.98 18.68
N GLU A 18 -8.41 -11.29 17.54
CA GLU A 18 -7.77 -12.03 16.45
C GLU A 18 -6.63 -11.22 15.81
N ALA A 19 -6.77 -9.90 15.70
CA ALA A 19 -5.77 -8.99 15.20
C ALA A 19 -4.52 -8.97 16.10
N ALA A 20 -4.74 -8.82 17.41
CA ALA A 20 -3.64 -8.86 18.39
C ALA A 20 -2.93 -10.22 18.39
N GLN A 21 -3.67 -11.33 18.28
CA GLN A 21 -3.06 -12.65 18.22
C GLN A 21 -2.24 -12.85 16.94
N LEU A 22 -2.77 -12.46 15.78
CA LEU A 22 -2.07 -12.56 14.50
C LEU A 22 -0.72 -11.80 14.54
N VAL A 23 -0.71 -10.61 15.12
CA VAL A 23 0.52 -9.80 15.23
C VAL A 23 1.51 -10.43 16.21
N LYS A 24 1.05 -10.97 17.35
CA LYS A 24 1.92 -11.70 18.30
C LYS A 24 2.58 -12.92 17.67
N ASP A 25 1.83 -13.65 16.84
CA ASP A 25 2.35 -14.81 16.11
C ASP A 25 3.32 -14.40 15.00
N LEU A 26 3.09 -13.24 14.35
CA LEU A 26 3.91 -12.72 13.27
C LEU A 26 5.23 -12.13 13.76
N ALA A 27 5.23 -11.39 14.86
CA ALA A 27 6.37 -10.60 15.33
C ALA A 27 7.70 -11.41 15.42
N PRO A 28 7.75 -12.58 16.03
CA PRO A 28 8.99 -13.36 16.08
C PRO A 28 9.43 -13.88 14.70
N LEU A 29 8.50 -14.07 13.77
CA LEU A 29 8.80 -14.60 12.43
C LEU A 29 9.41 -13.53 11.49
N VAL A 30 9.23 -12.25 11.81
CA VAL A 30 9.70 -11.13 10.99
C VAL A 30 10.70 -10.22 11.71
N ALA A 31 11.18 -10.61 12.89
CA ALA A 31 12.08 -9.80 13.70
C ALA A 31 13.34 -9.34 12.95
N ASP A 32 13.91 -10.23 12.12
CA ASP A 32 15.11 -9.98 11.31
C ASP A 32 14.79 -9.63 9.85
N ALA A 33 13.62 -9.01 9.58
CA ALA A 33 13.26 -8.63 8.22
C ALA A 33 14.17 -7.52 7.69
N SER A 34 14.64 -7.67 6.45
CA SER A 34 15.43 -6.67 5.70
C SER A 34 14.60 -5.50 5.17
N CYS A 35 13.25 -5.65 5.19
CA CYS A 35 12.28 -4.70 4.66
C CYS A 35 11.45 -4.03 5.78
N ASP A 36 10.71 -2.98 5.42
CA ASP A 36 9.66 -2.43 6.28
C ASP A 36 8.46 -3.39 6.28
N VAL A 37 7.99 -3.78 7.47
CA VAL A 37 6.84 -4.66 7.66
C VAL A 37 5.68 -3.83 8.20
N VAL A 38 4.58 -3.74 7.41
CA VAL A 38 3.41 -2.93 7.75
C VAL A 38 2.17 -3.82 7.81
N VAL A 39 1.28 -3.58 8.78
CA VAL A 39 -0.04 -4.22 8.86
C VAL A 39 -1.13 -3.15 8.79
N CYS A 40 -1.88 -3.12 7.68
CA CYS A 40 -2.97 -2.18 7.45
C CYS A 40 -4.30 -2.83 7.85
N THR A 41 -4.84 -2.42 8.99
CA THR A 41 -5.97 -3.07 9.64
C THR A 41 -7.26 -2.22 9.58
N PRO A 42 -8.45 -2.82 9.75
CA PRO A 42 -9.65 -2.06 10.10
C PRO A 42 -9.45 -1.20 11.35
N ALA A 43 -10.07 -0.02 11.39
CA ALA A 43 -9.91 0.94 12.47
C ALA A 43 -10.26 0.38 13.87
N VAL A 44 -11.20 -0.54 13.93
CA VAL A 44 -11.60 -1.22 15.17
C VAL A 44 -10.43 -1.96 15.84
N ASN A 45 -9.38 -2.28 15.09
CA ASN A 45 -8.22 -3.05 15.56
C ASN A 45 -7.04 -2.17 16.01
N PHE A 46 -7.04 -0.86 15.75
CA PHE A 46 -5.86 -0.01 15.95
C PHE A 46 -5.28 -0.12 17.35
N THR A 47 -6.09 0.04 18.41
CA THR A 47 -5.61 -0.02 19.80
C THR A 47 -5.00 -1.38 20.14
N ALA A 48 -5.67 -2.46 19.74
CA ALA A 48 -5.21 -3.82 20.02
C ALA A 48 -3.90 -4.16 19.29
N VAL A 49 -3.78 -3.72 18.02
CA VAL A 49 -2.57 -3.93 17.22
C VAL A 49 -1.44 -3.02 17.70
N ALA A 50 -1.70 -1.73 17.97
CA ALA A 50 -0.70 -0.80 18.48
C ALA A 50 -0.06 -1.31 19.78
N GLU A 51 -0.84 -1.92 20.68
CA GLU A 51 -0.30 -2.54 21.88
C GLU A 51 0.54 -3.79 21.56
N ALA A 52 0.05 -4.63 20.64
CA ALA A 52 0.70 -5.89 20.30
C ALA A 52 2.03 -5.73 19.53
N ILE A 53 2.22 -4.61 18.79
CA ILE A 53 3.46 -4.33 18.05
C ILE A 53 4.55 -3.63 18.87
N LYS A 54 4.28 -3.24 20.13
CA LYS A 54 5.28 -2.58 20.97
C LYS A 54 6.56 -3.40 21.09
N GLY A 55 7.71 -2.76 20.82
CA GLY A 55 9.02 -3.42 20.86
C GLY A 55 9.31 -4.33 19.66
N THR A 56 8.47 -4.33 18.62
CA THR A 56 8.71 -5.06 17.37
C THR A 56 9.11 -4.11 16.25
N ASN A 57 9.48 -4.66 15.09
CA ASN A 57 9.75 -3.91 13.86
C ASN A 57 8.50 -3.74 12.96
N ILE A 58 7.33 -4.18 13.42
CA ILE A 58 6.07 -4.07 12.66
C ILE A 58 5.49 -2.67 12.84
N LYS A 59 5.01 -2.08 11.74
CA LYS A 59 4.37 -0.77 11.67
C LYS A 59 2.87 -0.92 11.50
N LEU A 60 2.10 -0.01 12.12
CA LEU A 60 0.66 0.04 11.99
C LEU A 60 0.25 0.93 10.82
N GLY A 61 -0.63 0.41 9.96
CA GLY A 61 -1.26 1.12 8.86
C GLY A 61 -2.78 1.18 8.98
N ALA A 62 -3.38 2.23 8.45
CA ALA A 62 -4.82 2.36 8.23
C ALA A 62 -5.19 2.00 6.80
N GLN A 63 -6.49 1.76 6.54
CA GLN A 63 -7.01 1.39 5.22
C GLN A 63 -7.71 2.54 4.50
N ASN A 64 -7.87 3.68 5.15
CA ASN A 64 -8.41 4.94 4.63
C ASN A 64 -8.24 6.06 5.65
N MET A 65 -8.39 7.31 5.20
CA MET A 65 -8.57 8.50 6.02
C MET A 65 -9.35 9.57 5.26
N HIS A 66 -9.93 10.53 5.98
CA HIS A 66 -10.50 11.72 5.39
C HIS A 66 -9.44 12.85 5.29
N TRP A 67 -9.59 13.76 4.31
CA TRP A 67 -8.65 14.88 4.09
C TRP A 67 -8.92 16.10 4.97
N LYS A 68 -10.04 16.13 5.71
CA LYS A 68 -10.34 17.20 6.67
C LYS A 68 -9.83 16.83 8.06
N GLU A 69 -9.38 17.85 8.79
CA GLU A 69 -8.87 17.69 10.15
C GLU A 69 -9.99 17.33 11.14
N SER A 70 -11.19 17.88 10.94
CA SER A 70 -12.39 17.61 11.74
C SER A 70 -13.64 18.06 11.00
N GLY A 71 -14.83 17.79 11.56
CA GLY A 71 -16.10 18.33 11.05
C GLY A 71 -17.23 17.32 10.95
N ALA A 72 -18.27 17.71 10.20
CA ALA A 72 -19.49 16.91 10.00
C ALA A 72 -19.27 15.84 8.92
N TYR A 73 -18.45 14.84 9.21
CA TYR A 73 -18.08 13.72 8.35
C TYR A 73 -18.30 12.40 9.10
N THR A 74 -19.56 12.11 9.42
CA THR A 74 -19.94 10.94 10.23
C THR A 74 -19.35 9.65 9.66
N GLY A 75 -18.58 8.92 10.49
CA GLY A 75 -17.95 7.64 10.12
C GLY A 75 -16.53 7.77 9.58
N GLU A 76 -16.04 8.98 9.27
CA GLU A 76 -14.68 9.20 8.79
C GLU A 76 -13.66 9.34 9.93
N LEU A 77 -12.39 9.11 9.59
CA LEU A 77 -11.24 9.25 10.47
C LEU A 77 -10.30 10.32 9.93
N SER A 78 -9.91 11.28 10.77
CA SER A 78 -8.89 12.27 10.42
C SER A 78 -7.48 11.74 10.62
N ALA A 79 -6.48 12.43 10.04
CA ALA A 79 -5.07 12.10 10.23
C ALA A 79 -4.66 12.12 11.72
N ASP A 80 -5.15 13.09 12.49
CA ASP A 80 -4.83 13.20 13.92
C ASP A 80 -5.41 12.02 14.73
N MET A 81 -6.62 11.56 14.39
CA MET A 81 -7.19 10.35 15.00
C MET A 81 -6.32 9.13 14.71
N LEU A 82 -5.84 8.96 13.48
CA LEU A 82 -4.96 7.86 13.10
C LEU A 82 -3.63 7.93 13.87
N LYS A 83 -2.98 9.09 13.92
CA LYS A 83 -1.71 9.30 14.63
C LYS A 83 -1.85 9.05 16.12
N ALA A 84 -2.95 9.48 16.73
CA ALA A 84 -3.23 9.22 18.15
C ALA A 84 -3.35 7.72 18.47
N CYS A 85 -3.69 6.88 17.48
CA CYS A 85 -3.70 5.43 17.58
C CYS A 85 -2.36 4.77 17.22
N GLY A 86 -1.30 5.55 16.91
CA GLY A 86 0.01 5.02 16.53
C GLY A 86 0.11 4.55 15.07
N VAL A 87 -0.80 4.98 14.22
CA VAL A 87 -0.75 4.71 12.78
C VAL A 87 0.36 5.53 12.14
N GLU A 88 1.19 4.87 11.31
CA GLU A 88 2.28 5.49 10.54
C GLU A 88 2.01 5.49 9.02
N TYR A 89 1.27 4.51 8.53
CA TYR A 89 0.94 4.33 7.12
C TYR A 89 -0.55 4.39 6.86
N VAL A 90 -0.97 4.77 5.65
CA VAL A 90 -2.38 4.73 5.26
C VAL A 90 -2.56 4.34 3.81
N VAL A 91 -3.33 3.29 3.55
CA VAL A 91 -3.73 2.87 2.20
C VAL A 91 -4.79 3.83 1.68
N LEU A 92 -4.57 4.41 0.50
CA LEU A 92 -5.47 5.38 -0.13
C LEU A 92 -5.80 4.98 -1.56
N GLY A 93 -7.04 5.16 -1.97
CA GLY A 93 -7.50 4.91 -3.33
C GLY A 93 -7.47 3.43 -3.73
N HIS A 94 -7.51 2.49 -2.77
CA HIS A 94 -7.58 1.06 -3.05
C HIS A 94 -8.73 0.76 -4.02
N SER A 95 -8.52 -0.19 -4.94
CA SER A 95 -9.50 -0.52 -6.00
C SER A 95 -10.91 -0.79 -5.46
N GLU A 96 -11.05 -1.48 -4.32
CA GLU A 96 -12.35 -1.70 -3.67
C GLU A 96 -13.03 -0.39 -3.26
N ARG A 97 -12.27 0.61 -2.79
CA ARG A 97 -12.84 1.90 -2.40
C ARG A 97 -13.26 2.74 -3.60
N ARG A 98 -12.51 2.65 -4.69
CA ARG A 98 -12.92 3.25 -5.98
C ARG A 98 -14.18 2.60 -6.51
N GLN A 99 -14.27 1.28 -6.43
CA GLN A 99 -15.39 0.51 -6.98
C GLN A 99 -16.66 0.61 -6.14
N TYR A 100 -16.57 0.50 -4.81
CA TYR A 100 -17.73 0.33 -3.93
C TYR A 100 -18.09 1.59 -3.12
N PHE A 101 -17.15 2.52 -2.94
CA PHE A 101 -17.32 3.68 -2.06
C PHE A 101 -17.15 5.02 -2.78
N GLY A 102 -17.13 5.02 -4.12
CA GLY A 102 -17.14 6.23 -4.93
C GLY A 102 -15.88 7.09 -4.83
N GLU A 103 -14.73 6.51 -4.45
CA GLU A 103 -13.48 7.26 -4.46
C GLU A 103 -13.02 7.53 -5.89
N THR A 104 -12.60 8.77 -6.14
CA THR A 104 -12.10 9.25 -7.43
C THR A 104 -10.64 9.66 -7.31
N ASP A 105 -9.95 9.87 -8.44
CA ASP A 105 -8.56 10.34 -8.42
C ASP A 105 -8.41 11.67 -7.69
N ALA A 106 -9.38 12.57 -7.83
CA ALA A 106 -9.40 13.84 -7.10
C ALA A 106 -9.51 13.65 -5.58
N THR A 107 -10.38 12.75 -5.11
CA THR A 107 -10.51 12.48 -3.67
C THR A 107 -9.33 11.70 -3.11
N VAL A 108 -8.66 10.88 -3.92
CA VAL A 108 -7.39 10.21 -3.56
C VAL A 108 -6.28 11.23 -3.41
N ASN A 109 -6.16 12.20 -4.34
CA ASN A 109 -5.20 13.29 -4.22
C ASN A 109 -5.39 14.09 -2.92
N LEU A 110 -6.62 14.53 -2.62
CA LEU A 110 -6.92 15.27 -1.39
C LEU A 110 -6.45 14.52 -0.13
N ARG A 111 -6.68 13.20 -0.08
CA ARG A 111 -6.24 12.34 1.01
C ARG A 111 -4.72 12.19 1.05
N THR A 112 -4.08 12.02 -0.11
CA THR A 112 -2.63 11.87 -0.22
C THR A 112 -1.90 13.11 0.31
N VAL A 113 -2.31 14.30 -0.14
CA VAL A 113 -1.75 15.57 0.32
C VAL A 113 -1.97 15.77 1.83
N ALA A 114 -3.18 15.44 2.32
CA ALA A 114 -3.47 15.55 3.76
C ALA A 114 -2.65 14.57 4.60
N ALA A 115 -2.44 13.33 4.13
CA ALA A 115 -1.61 12.33 4.81
C ALA A 115 -0.16 12.79 4.93
N VAL A 116 0.45 13.23 3.81
CA VAL A 116 1.84 13.74 3.79
C VAL A 116 1.98 14.97 4.69
N LYS A 117 1.06 15.95 4.60
CA LYS A 117 1.05 17.14 5.46
C LYS A 117 0.99 16.76 6.94
N ALA A 118 0.28 15.71 7.31
CA ALA A 118 0.16 15.24 8.69
C ALA A 118 1.33 14.38 9.16
N GLY A 119 2.28 14.02 8.27
CA GLY A 119 3.41 13.14 8.57
C GLY A 119 3.04 11.65 8.61
N LEU A 120 1.98 11.26 7.92
CA LEU A 120 1.66 9.86 7.63
C LEU A 120 2.24 9.49 6.25
N THR A 121 2.66 8.24 6.08
CA THR A 121 3.10 7.72 4.79
C THR A 121 1.93 7.09 4.03
N PRO A 122 1.37 7.74 2.99
CA PRO A 122 0.34 7.14 2.16
C PRO A 122 0.91 6.01 1.29
N ILE A 123 0.17 4.90 1.20
CA ILE A 123 0.33 3.85 0.19
C ILE A 123 -0.79 4.09 -0.82
N VAL A 124 -0.46 4.75 -1.92
CA VAL A 124 -1.44 5.19 -2.93
C VAL A 124 -1.65 4.09 -3.96
N CYS A 125 -2.86 3.58 -4.04
CA CYS A 125 -3.23 2.52 -4.97
C CYS A 125 -3.65 3.09 -6.33
N VAL A 126 -3.05 2.53 -7.38
CA VAL A 126 -3.34 2.82 -8.79
C VAL A 126 -3.43 1.52 -9.58
N GLY A 127 -4.24 1.48 -10.62
CA GLY A 127 -4.34 0.28 -11.44
C GLY A 127 -5.56 0.28 -12.36
N GLU A 128 -5.47 -0.53 -13.39
CA GLU A 128 -6.47 -0.67 -14.44
C GLU A 128 -7.39 -1.86 -14.22
N LYS A 129 -8.62 -1.71 -14.70
CA LYS A 129 -9.59 -2.80 -14.84
C LYS A 129 -9.30 -3.63 -16.08
N LYS A 130 -9.99 -4.77 -16.20
CA LYS A 130 -9.82 -5.70 -17.32
C LYS A 130 -10.12 -5.04 -18.66
N GLU A 131 -11.23 -4.32 -18.74
CA GLU A 131 -11.68 -3.63 -19.96
C GLU A 131 -10.67 -2.58 -20.41
N GLU A 132 -10.06 -1.86 -19.47
CA GLU A 132 -9.06 -0.83 -19.73
C GLU A 132 -7.75 -1.45 -20.24
N ARG A 133 -7.36 -2.61 -19.69
CA ARG A 133 -6.20 -3.37 -20.14
C ARG A 133 -6.40 -3.94 -21.55
N GLU A 134 -7.55 -4.56 -21.81
CA GLU A 134 -7.89 -5.12 -23.12
C GLU A 134 -7.98 -4.04 -24.20
N ALA A 135 -8.39 -2.82 -23.83
CA ALA A 135 -8.39 -1.66 -24.71
C ALA A 135 -7.00 -0.99 -24.89
N GLY A 136 -5.95 -1.47 -24.21
CA GLY A 136 -4.60 -0.93 -24.31
C GLY A 136 -4.36 0.36 -23.51
N TYR A 137 -5.21 0.70 -22.55
CA TYR A 137 -5.11 1.96 -21.80
C TYR A 137 -4.28 1.85 -20.52
N THR A 138 -3.73 0.68 -20.16
CA THR A 138 -2.99 0.46 -18.90
C THR A 138 -1.98 1.56 -18.62
N ASN A 139 -1.03 1.78 -19.53
CA ASN A 139 0.07 2.72 -19.30
C ASN A 139 -0.40 4.16 -19.09
N ALA A 140 -1.33 4.62 -19.94
CA ALA A 140 -1.88 5.98 -19.82
C ALA A 140 -2.65 6.16 -18.50
N LEU A 141 -3.43 5.15 -18.10
CA LEU A 141 -4.27 5.21 -16.91
C LEU A 141 -3.44 5.21 -15.62
N VAL A 142 -2.47 4.28 -15.48
CA VAL A 142 -1.67 4.19 -14.24
C VAL A 142 -0.79 5.41 -14.05
N VAL A 143 -0.26 5.99 -15.14
CA VAL A 143 0.48 7.26 -15.09
C VAL A 143 -0.44 8.40 -14.69
N TYR A 144 -1.61 8.52 -15.33
CA TYR A 144 -2.60 9.55 -14.99
C TYR A 144 -3.02 9.48 -13.51
N GLN A 145 -3.42 8.31 -13.03
CA GLN A 145 -3.83 8.12 -11.63
C GLN A 145 -2.70 8.50 -10.66
N THR A 146 -1.47 8.09 -10.96
CA THR A 146 -0.29 8.39 -10.15
C THR A 146 -0.03 9.91 -10.10
N LEU A 147 0.04 10.56 -11.25
CA LEU A 147 0.35 11.99 -11.30
C LEU A 147 -0.74 12.86 -10.66
N ILE A 148 -2.02 12.52 -10.84
CA ILE A 148 -3.10 13.21 -10.13
C ILE A 148 -2.95 13.03 -8.63
N ALA A 149 -2.71 11.79 -8.15
CA ALA A 149 -2.57 11.52 -6.72
C ALA A 149 -1.43 12.32 -6.07
N LEU A 150 -0.34 12.58 -6.81
CA LEU A 150 0.84 13.30 -6.33
C LEU A 150 0.78 14.82 -6.54
N THR A 151 -0.23 15.33 -7.25
CA THR A 151 -0.37 16.76 -7.53
C THR A 151 -0.39 17.59 -6.24
N GLY A 152 0.43 18.63 -6.18
CA GLY A 152 0.56 19.53 -5.03
C GLY A 152 1.62 19.11 -4.00
N LEU A 153 2.30 17.97 -4.19
CA LEU A 153 3.46 17.57 -3.41
C LEU A 153 4.75 18.07 -4.06
N THR A 154 5.77 18.31 -3.24
CA THR A 154 7.13 18.59 -3.73
C THR A 154 7.86 17.32 -4.14
N ALA A 155 8.92 17.43 -4.94
CA ALA A 155 9.76 16.29 -5.32
C ALA A 155 10.33 15.56 -4.09
N GLU A 156 10.74 16.31 -3.07
CA GLU A 156 11.25 15.73 -1.83
C GLU A 156 10.17 14.92 -1.08
N GLN A 157 8.94 15.44 -0.98
CA GLN A 157 7.82 14.71 -0.38
C GLN A 157 7.47 13.46 -1.15
N VAL A 158 7.46 13.53 -2.49
CA VAL A 158 7.22 12.38 -3.35
C VAL A 158 8.27 11.31 -3.14
N ALA A 159 9.55 11.69 -3.08
CA ALA A 159 10.66 10.76 -2.87
C ALA A 159 10.61 10.03 -1.52
N LYS A 160 10.31 10.76 -0.44
CA LYS A 160 10.51 10.26 0.94
C LYS A 160 9.24 9.80 1.62
N ASP A 161 8.12 10.47 1.34
CA ASP A 161 6.91 10.36 2.17
C ASP A 161 5.80 9.54 1.51
N VAL A 162 5.96 9.13 0.23
CA VAL A 162 4.90 8.40 -0.52
C VAL A 162 5.37 7.02 -0.94
N VAL A 163 4.46 6.07 -0.89
CA VAL A 163 4.57 4.74 -1.51
C VAL A 163 3.45 4.61 -2.54
N ILE A 164 3.77 4.09 -3.72
CA ILE A 164 2.75 3.74 -4.72
C ILE A 164 2.51 2.23 -4.67
N ALA A 165 1.26 1.78 -4.86
CA ALA A 165 0.92 0.38 -4.99
C ALA A 165 0.18 0.17 -6.33
N TYR A 166 0.82 -0.56 -7.24
CA TYR A 166 0.19 -0.95 -8.50
C TYR A 166 -0.71 -2.17 -8.29
N GLU A 167 -1.99 -1.98 -8.51
CA GLU A 167 -3.02 -3.01 -8.42
C GLU A 167 -3.52 -3.38 -9.82
N PRO A 168 -3.08 -4.50 -10.44
CA PRO A 168 -3.76 -5.03 -11.63
C PRO A 168 -5.16 -5.50 -11.21
N VAL A 169 -6.17 -4.60 -11.28
CA VAL A 169 -7.52 -4.84 -10.71
C VAL A 169 -8.17 -6.08 -11.32
N TRP A 170 -7.85 -6.38 -12.59
CA TRP A 170 -8.29 -7.58 -13.30
C TRP A 170 -7.76 -8.90 -12.70
N ALA A 171 -6.68 -8.83 -11.90
CA ALA A 171 -6.06 -9.98 -11.26
C ALA A 171 -6.46 -10.14 -9.77
N ILE A 172 -7.10 -9.14 -9.16
CA ILE A 172 -7.45 -9.18 -7.74
C ILE A 172 -8.68 -10.07 -7.52
N GLY A 173 -8.49 -11.15 -6.75
CA GLY A 173 -9.59 -12.05 -6.38
C GLY A 173 -10.14 -12.93 -7.51
N THR A 174 -9.53 -12.91 -8.69
CA THR A 174 -9.98 -13.67 -9.88
C THR A 174 -9.25 -15.00 -10.06
N GLY A 175 -8.17 -15.22 -9.30
CA GLY A 175 -7.26 -16.35 -9.50
C GLY A 175 -6.23 -16.12 -10.63
N LEU A 176 -6.33 -15.01 -11.35
CA LEU A 176 -5.32 -14.57 -12.31
C LEU A 176 -4.22 -13.79 -11.57
N THR A 177 -3.01 -13.84 -12.10
CA THR A 177 -1.88 -13.02 -11.64
C THR A 177 -1.16 -12.44 -12.84
N ALA A 178 -0.67 -11.21 -12.73
CA ALA A 178 0.30 -10.71 -13.69
C ALA A 178 1.57 -11.57 -13.59
N THR A 179 2.28 -11.78 -14.70
CA THR A 179 3.64 -12.35 -14.62
C THR A 179 4.57 -11.35 -13.94
N ASP A 180 5.72 -11.84 -13.46
CA ASP A 180 6.73 -10.97 -12.82
C ASP A 180 7.18 -9.86 -13.78
N GLU A 181 7.35 -10.18 -15.05
CA GLU A 181 7.73 -9.24 -16.12
C GLU A 181 6.63 -8.21 -16.38
N GLN A 182 5.36 -8.62 -16.47
CA GLN A 182 4.23 -7.70 -16.68
C GLN A 182 4.08 -6.73 -15.52
N ALA A 183 4.26 -7.21 -14.29
CA ALA A 183 4.23 -6.37 -13.10
C ALA A 183 5.37 -5.35 -13.12
N ASN A 184 6.57 -5.81 -13.42
CA ASN A 184 7.78 -4.98 -13.52
C ASN A 184 7.66 -3.92 -14.61
N GLU A 185 7.18 -4.28 -15.79
CA GLU A 185 6.99 -3.35 -16.92
C GLU A 185 6.02 -2.23 -16.53
N THR A 186 4.85 -2.56 -15.99
CA THR A 186 3.86 -1.55 -15.61
C THR A 186 4.36 -0.66 -14.48
N ILE A 187 5.07 -1.21 -13.49
CA ILE A 187 5.68 -0.44 -12.41
C ILE A 187 6.78 0.48 -12.95
N GLY A 188 7.57 0.03 -13.92
CA GLY A 188 8.54 0.87 -14.63
C GLY A 188 7.88 2.05 -15.34
N VAL A 189 6.74 1.83 -16.01
CA VAL A 189 5.94 2.90 -16.62
C VAL A 189 5.45 3.91 -15.60
N ILE A 190 4.98 3.46 -14.42
CA ILE A 190 4.60 4.36 -13.33
C ILE A 190 5.80 5.22 -12.89
N ARG A 191 6.97 4.61 -12.70
CA ARG A 191 8.19 5.31 -12.29
C ARG A 191 8.61 6.35 -13.32
N GLU A 192 8.60 6.03 -14.61
CA GLU A 192 8.89 6.99 -15.67
C GLU A 192 7.85 8.13 -15.74
N GLY A 193 6.58 7.83 -15.47
CA GLY A 193 5.55 8.86 -15.29
C GLY A 193 5.91 9.84 -14.15
N ILE A 194 6.33 9.33 -12.99
CA ILE A 194 6.80 10.16 -11.87
C ILE A 194 8.03 10.98 -12.30
N ARG A 195 9.00 10.38 -12.99
CA ARG A 195 10.21 11.03 -13.47
C ARG A 195 9.91 12.21 -14.39
N SER A 196 8.90 12.10 -15.23
CA SER A 196 8.51 13.16 -16.17
C SER A 196 8.11 14.49 -15.48
N VAL A 197 7.70 14.44 -14.21
CA VAL A 197 7.25 15.61 -13.43
C VAL A 197 8.19 15.94 -12.28
N TYR A 198 8.72 14.92 -11.59
CA TYR A 198 9.47 15.06 -10.35
C TYR A 198 10.98 14.75 -10.49
N GLY A 199 11.45 14.45 -11.72
CA GLY A 199 12.86 14.18 -12.01
C GLY A 199 13.41 12.99 -11.21
N ASP A 200 14.61 13.16 -10.65
CA ASP A 200 15.34 12.10 -9.94
C ASP A 200 14.64 11.61 -8.64
N ALA A 201 13.65 12.32 -8.14
CA ALA A 201 12.80 11.84 -7.04
C ALA A 201 12.17 10.47 -7.35
N ALA A 202 11.89 10.17 -8.62
CA ALA A 202 11.38 8.88 -9.07
C ALA A 202 12.29 7.70 -8.70
N ASP A 203 13.60 7.91 -8.56
CA ASP A 203 14.55 6.85 -8.19
C ASP A 203 14.46 6.47 -6.71
N GLU A 204 13.87 7.32 -5.88
CA GLU A 204 13.72 7.09 -4.44
C GLU A 204 12.32 6.58 -4.07
N VAL A 205 11.29 6.88 -4.87
CA VAL A 205 9.91 6.44 -4.62
C VAL A 205 9.82 4.91 -4.61
N ARG A 206 9.25 4.36 -3.55
CA ARG A 206 8.99 2.92 -3.45
C ARG A 206 7.68 2.58 -4.14
N ILE A 207 7.71 1.59 -5.04
CA ILE A 207 6.51 1.12 -5.75
C ILE A 207 6.29 -0.35 -5.45
N GLN A 208 5.16 -0.66 -4.83
CA GLN A 208 4.72 -2.01 -4.47
C GLN A 208 3.92 -2.64 -5.61
N TYR A 209 4.01 -3.96 -5.71
CA TYR A 209 3.05 -4.76 -6.45
C TYR A 209 1.84 -5.08 -5.55
N GLY A 210 0.64 -4.66 -5.93
CA GLY A 210 -0.62 -4.84 -5.20
C GLY A 210 -1.52 -5.95 -5.76
N GLY A 211 -1.02 -6.74 -6.69
CA GLY A 211 -1.72 -7.92 -7.18
C GLY A 211 -1.60 -9.12 -6.24
N SER A 212 -1.87 -10.33 -6.76
CA SER A 212 -1.84 -11.55 -5.96
C SER A 212 -0.41 -12.02 -5.66
N MET A 213 0.25 -11.36 -4.68
CA MET A 213 1.54 -11.81 -4.14
C MET A 213 1.32 -12.77 -2.98
N ASN A 214 2.09 -13.87 -2.95
CA ASN A 214 1.99 -14.95 -1.95
C ASN A 214 3.37 -15.64 -1.79
N PRO A 215 3.54 -16.60 -0.85
CA PRO A 215 4.83 -17.26 -0.62
C PRO A 215 5.48 -17.94 -1.83
N LYS A 216 4.69 -18.29 -2.86
CA LYS A 216 5.23 -19.02 -4.04
C LYS A 216 5.84 -18.10 -5.09
N ASN A 217 5.34 -16.85 -5.21
CA ASN A 217 5.77 -15.90 -6.25
C ASN A 217 6.50 -14.66 -5.69
N ALA A 218 6.54 -14.47 -4.36
CA ALA A 218 7.16 -13.31 -3.76
C ALA A 218 8.63 -13.15 -4.16
N LYS A 219 9.42 -14.23 -4.19
CA LYS A 219 10.84 -14.21 -4.57
C LYS A 219 11.04 -13.75 -6.01
N GLY A 220 10.24 -14.23 -6.96
CA GLY A 220 10.33 -13.84 -8.37
C GLY A 220 9.95 -12.38 -8.59
N LEU A 221 8.84 -11.94 -7.99
CA LEU A 221 8.40 -10.55 -8.04
C LEU A 221 9.44 -9.61 -7.42
N MET A 222 9.97 -9.93 -6.23
CA MET A 222 10.96 -9.10 -5.54
C MET A 222 12.35 -9.10 -6.18
N ALA A 223 12.62 -10.03 -7.09
CA ALA A 223 13.85 -10.01 -7.90
C ALA A 223 13.79 -9.00 -9.05
N GLN A 224 12.61 -8.45 -9.35
CA GLN A 224 12.43 -7.48 -10.42
C GLN A 224 12.96 -6.09 -10.03
N PRO A 225 13.65 -5.37 -10.91
CA PRO A 225 14.35 -4.12 -10.58
C PRO A 225 13.41 -2.95 -10.21
N GLU A 226 12.19 -2.94 -10.72
CA GLU A 226 11.24 -1.86 -10.48
C GLU A 226 10.32 -2.10 -9.27
N ILE A 227 10.25 -3.35 -8.77
CA ILE A 227 9.35 -3.73 -7.68
C ILE A 227 10.04 -3.57 -6.33
N ASP A 228 9.56 -2.63 -5.52
CA ASP A 228 10.12 -2.31 -4.20
C ASP A 228 9.34 -2.92 -3.04
N GLY A 229 8.44 -3.84 -3.31
CA GLY A 229 7.64 -4.48 -2.26
C GLY A 229 6.30 -5.01 -2.71
N GLY A 230 5.45 -5.31 -1.73
CA GLY A 230 4.11 -5.81 -1.99
C GLY A 230 3.05 -5.25 -1.07
N LEU A 231 1.84 -5.01 -1.61
CA LEU A 231 0.62 -4.78 -0.85
C LEU A 231 -0.20 -6.07 -0.85
N ILE A 232 -0.17 -6.78 0.28
CA ILE A 232 -0.57 -8.20 0.38
C ILE A 232 -1.98 -8.33 0.95
N GLY A 233 -2.89 -8.96 0.21
CA GLY A 233 -4.23 -9.28 0.69
C GLY A 233 -4.28 -10.57 1.52
N GLY A 234 -4.88 -11.62 0.99
CA GLY A 234 -5.20 -12.86 1.70
C GLY A 234 -4.04 -13.53 2.45
N ALA A 235 -2.83 -13.54 1.87
CA ALA A 235 -1.66 -14.12 2.53
C ALA A 235 -1.27 -13.36 3.82
N SER A 236 -1.63 -12.08 3.97
CA SER A 236 -1.36 -11.31 5.18
C SER A 236 -2.27 -11.64 6.37
N LEU A 237 -3.30 -12.47 6.16
CA LEU A 237 -4.23 -12.90 7.21
C LEU A 237 -3.74 -14.12 8.02
N LYS A 238 -2.57 -14.66 7.68
CA LYS A 238 -1.91 -15.76 8.39
C LYS A 238 -0.45 -15.39 8.62
N ALA A 239 0.02 -15.50 9.87
CA ALA A 239 1.38 -15.13 10.26
C ALA A 239 2.45 -15.88 9.46
N GLU A 240 2.28 -17.20 9.28
CA GLU A 240 3.23 -18.04 8.53
C GLU A 240 3.31 -17.68 7.04
N ASP A 241 2.17 -17.41 6.39
CA ASP A 241 2.15 -17.07 4.97
C ASP A 241 2.73 -15.66 4.76
N PHE A 242 2.35 -14.70 5.61
CA PHE A 242 2.86 -13.34 5.52
C PHE A 242 4.37 -13.28 5.82
N SER A 243 4.86 -14.00 6.83
CA SER A 243 6.28 -14.05 7.14
C SER A 243 7.14 -14.60 6.00
N LYS A 244 6.62 -15.58 5.22
CA LYS A 244 7.30 -16.09 4.03
C LYS A 244 7.37 -15.05 2.90
N VAL A 245 6.34 -14.19 2.77
CA VAL A 245 6.39 -13.07 1.82
C VAL A 245 7.37 -12.00 2.29
N VAL A 246 7.40 -11.70 3.60
CA VAL A 246 8.39 -10.77 4.20
C VAL A 246 9.81 -11.29 4.04
N GLY A 247 10.03 -12.60 4.17
CA GLY A 247 11.33 -13.27 4.00
C GLY A 247 11.64 -13.66 2.55
N PHE A 248 11.23 -12.88 1.55
CA PHE A 248 11.41 -13.14 0.12
C PHE A 248 12.87 -13.34 -0.30
N ASP A 249 13.82 -12.84 0.48
CA ASP A 249 15.28 -12.89 0.27
C ASP A 249 15.97 -14.09 0.95
N LYS A 250 15.22 -14.94 1.64
CA LYS A 250 15.73 -16.10 2.38
C LYS A 250 15.58 -17.41 1.63
#